data_c01cf05443566f156f7a73bd1a2715b3
#
_entry.id   c01cf05443566f156f7a73bd1a2715b3
#
_cell.length_a   1.000
_cell.length_b   1.000
_cell.length_c   1.000
_cell.angle_alpha   90.00
_cell.angle_beta   90.00
_cell.angle_gamma   90.00
#
_symmetry.space_group_name_H-M   'P 1'
#
loop_
_entity.id
_entity.type
_entity.pdbx_description
1 polymer ?
#
loop_
_entity_poly.entity_id
_entity_poly.type
_entity_poly.pdbx_seq_one_letter_code
_entity_poly.pdbx_strand_id
1 'polypeptide(L)'
;MNYKVHKFLEHLSVEHTIADNLLDEVDSNLVFDKTVSLYEWYDQNDVFRKMEFEGINLFSILDDTEFHTFMIMKLREIITLQKILENKSPKRIIAPKQIIDIAQKLISKDIDFVEIPGSKESGMTFDQIEVKSDIWKIPVSIKFSRNFYTKVKSLIENIICSINQLWASDSKEKSSVLLLEFNPSQYSELIHQISKTSNSQIVMFNNRRSSIWNKKSISVLKKSNSKVLSTSHILNKDELRFLANQNKKYSKILDDFLLSNNTYPIFSIKDIQFWDLIKSELIQTYKKRLDWYLELTFGIKKFFSNNKIDYVLSLNAVGETEKTILKLVNKNTISIMLEHAFANYTKEISRYDILSSYTLFPHKIAVWGNVQKNYLTEIRNISEDRIITCGSPRHDNFFNNSINYNPSENDTILLCPRPIVEVAGHYSTNSFVNYELVLKKVIHQLQKIKHSNIIVKLHPGDIDHNNLIKKAIQKIDPRILISNTKPIHELINNSKLVLVISPDGFDPSTVILESIILKRPVINLVLDNKFYDFSYEKHNAVISISHENNLNEEIQRILNDSTFRNEIIENGRIFLKDYLNNHKNAAKSLANELLKLQKNINNL
;
A
#
# COMPACT_ATOMS: atom_id res chain seq x y z
N MET A 1 -16.17 -5.29 -17.19
CA MET A 1 -16.12 -6.80 -17.21
C MET A 1 -14.83 -7.23 -16.55
N ASN A 2 -14.91 -8.24 -15.70
CA ASN A 2 -13.74 -8.79 -15.00
C ASN A 2 -12.88 -9.62 -15.98
N TYR A 3 -11.56 -9.51 -15.93
CA TYR A 3 -10.61 -10.26 -16.74
C TYR A 3 -10.89 -11.78 -16.77
N LYS A 4 -11.25 -12.38 -15.62
CA LYS A 4 -11.58 -13.82 -15.55
C LYS A 4 -12.81 -14.18 -16.41
N VAL A 5 -13.81 -13.32 -16.43
CA VAL A 5 -15.02 -13.50 -17.26
C VAL A 5 -14.68 -13.35 -18.73
N HIS A 6 -13.88 -12.35 -19.08
CA HIS A 6 -13.35 -12.18 -20.45
C HIS A 6 -12.65 -13.46 -20.94
N LYS A 7 -11.69 -13.98 -20.18
CA LYS A 7 -10.97 -15.21 -20.54
C LYS A 7 -11.88 -16.43 -20.63
N PHE A 8 -12.90 -16.51 -19.79
CA PHE A 8 -13.89 -17.58 -19.88
C PHE A 8 -14.73 -17.53 -21.15
N LEU A 9 -15.21 -16.34 -21.52
CA LEU A 9 -15.97 -16.13 -22.76
C LEU A 9 -15.13 -16.36 -24.00
N GLU A 10 -13.84 -15.93 -24.00
CA GLU A 10 -12.88 -16.27 -25.07
C GLU A 10 -12.74 -17.80 -25.25
N HIS A 11 -12.59 -18.52 -24.13
CA HIS A 11 -12.46 -19.99 -24.16
C HIS A 11 -13.68 -20.68 -24.76
N LEU A 12 -14.87 -20.11 -24.52
CA LEU A 12 -16.13 -20.60 -25.07
C LEU A 12 -16.41 -20.07 -26.48
N SER A 13 -15.53 -19.27 -27.07
CA SER A 13 -15.72 -18.59 -28.35
C SER A 13 -17.01 -17.76 -28.42
N VAL A 14 -17.41 -17.18 -27.27
CA VAL A 14 -18.58 -16.29 -27.18
C VAL A 14 -18.16 -14.89 -27.55
N GLU A 15 -18.81 -14.33 -28.58
CA GLU A 15 -18.63 -12.92 -28.94
C GLU A 15 -19.08 -12.00 -27.80
N HIS A 16 -18.24 -11.07 -27.40
CA HIS A 16 -18.52 -10.15 -26.31
C HIS A 16 -17.72 -8.86 -26.42
N THR A 17 -18.18 -7.84 -25.75
CA THR A 17 -17.51 -6.53 -25.66
C THR A 17 -16.98 -6.31 -24.26
N ILE A 18 -15.75 -5.83 -24.16
CA ILE A 18 -15.16 -5.40 -22.89
C ILE A 18 -15.73 -4.03 -22.55
N ALA A 19 -16.46 -3.97 -21.43
CA ALA A 19 -17.16 -2.75 -21.02
C ALA A 19 -16.18 -1.59 -20.73
N ASP A 20 -15.00 -1.87 -20.20
CA ASP A 20 -13.94 -0.87 -19.94
C ASP A 20 -13.53 -0.08 -21.20
N ASN A 21 -13.68 -0.66 -22.39
CA ASN A 21 -13.36 0.03 -23.66
C ASN A 21 -14.30 1.19 -24.00
N LEU A 22 -15.39 1.32 -23.24
CA LEU A 22 -16.32 2.45 -23.38
C LEU A 22 -15.89 3.68 -22.57
N LEU A 23 -14.96 3.51 -21.62
CA LEU A 23 -14.42 4.60 -20.81
C LEU A 23 -13.21 5.22 -21.52
N ASP A 24 -13.24 6.53 -21.64
CA ASP A 24 -12.11 7.32 -22.11
C ASP A 24 -11.31 7.93 -20.94
N GLU A 25 -10.32 8.73 -21.26
CA GLU A 25 -9.49 9.42 -20.26
C GLU A 25 -10.27 10.48 -19.48
N VAL A 26 -11.24 11.13 -20.12
CA VAL A 26 -12.10 12.14 -19.45
C VAL A 26 -12.95 11.47 -18.38
N ASP A 27 -13.52 10.30 -18.67
CA ASP A 27 -14.29 9.54 -17.69
C ASP A 27 -13.42 9.04 -16.54
N SER A 28 -12.22 8.54 -16.84
CA SER A 28 -11.27 8.07 -15.83
C SER A 28 -10.86 9.21 -14.90
N ASN A 29 -10.58 10.38 -15.45
CA ASN A 29 -10.28 11.58 -14.68
C ASN A 29 -11.47 12.06 -13.84
N LEU A 30 -12.67 12.04 -14.39
CA LEU A 30 -13.89 12.39 -13.66
C LEU A 30 -14.13 11.47 -12.45
N VAL A 31 -13.97 10.15 -12.65
CA VAL A 31 -14.09 9.15 -11.58
C VAL A 31 -13.04 9.39 -10.50
N PHE A 32 -11.80 9.65 -10.90
CA PHE A 32 -10.71 9.92 -9.96
C PHE A 32 -10.97 11.19 -9.14
N ASP A 33 -11.27 12.31 -9.79
CA ASP A 33 -11.50 13.60 -9.13
C ASP A 33 -12.70 13.52 -8.18
N LYS A 34 -13.77 12.83 -8.60
CA LYS A 34 -14.92 12.60 -7.75
C LYS A 34 -14.56 11.76 -6.53
N THR A 35 -13.77 10.70 -6.70
CA THR A 35 -13.32 9.88 -5.58
C THR A 35 -12.52 10.69 -4.57
N VAL A 36 -11.60 11.52 -5.04
CA VAL A 36 -10.79 12.40 -4.19
C VAL A 36 -11.65 13.41 -3.43
N SER A 37 -12.66 13.99 -4.10
CA SER A 37 -13.57 14.94 -3.45
C SER A 37 -14.39 14.33 -2.31
N LEU A 38 -14.44 13.01 -2.21
CA LEU A 38 -15.18 12.29 -1.19
C LEU A 38 -14.34 11.90 0.05
N TYR A 39 -13.03 12.21 0.11
CA TYR A 39 -12.19 11.75 1.23
C TYR A 39 -12.66 12.25 2.60
N GLU A 40 -13.17 13.48 2.67
CA GLU A 40 -13.70 14.07 3.89
C GLU A 40 -15.23 14.24 3.81
N TRP A 41 -15.92 13.29 3.17
CA TRP A 41 -17.37 13.35 2.95
C TRP A 41 -18.16 13.52 4.27
N TYR A 42 -17.66 13.00 5.36
CA TYR A 42 -18.29 13.05 6.68
C TYR A 42 -18.26 14.45 7.32
N ASP A 43 -17.42 15.36 6.82
CA ASP A 43 -17.36 16.75 7.28
C ASP A 43 -18.28 17.69 6.46
N GLN A 44 -18.82 17.19 5.33
CA GLN A 44 -19.64 17.98 4.42
C GLN A 44 -21.11 18.16 4.86
N ASN A 45 -21.54 17.45 5.90
CA ASN A 45 -22.91 17.55 6.41
C ASN A 45 -22.97 17.26 7.91
N ASP A 46 -23.64 18.14 8.66
CA ASP A 46 -23.75 18.03 10.12
C ASP A 46 -24.39 16.73 10.61
N VAL A 47 -25.21 16.07 9.76
CA VAL A 47 -25.81 14.78 10.12
C VAL A 47 -24.77 13.71 10.43
N PHE A 48 -23.61 13.78 9.79
CA PHE A 48 -22.51 12.80 9.98
C PHE A 48 -21.73 13.05 11.28
N ARG A 49 -21.85 14.26 11.90
CA ARG A 49 -21.26 14.56 13.22
C ARG A 49 -21.88 13.75 14.35
N LYS A 50 -23.06 13.13 14.12
CA LYS A 50 -23.64 12.17 15.08
C LYS A 50 -22.73 10.98 15.38
N MET A 51 -21.75 10.72 14.51
CA MET A 51 -20.73 9.68 14.67
C MET A 51 -19.47 10.16 15.42
N GLU A 52 -19.51 11.34 16.04
CA GLU A 52 -18.38 11.83 16.82
C GLU A 52 -18.28 11.09 18.18
N PHE A 53 -17.09 10.57 18.45
CA PHE A 53 -16.71 9.89 19.69
C PHE A 53 -15.33 10.36 20.14
N GLU A 54 -15.23 10.84 21.39
CA GLU A 54 -13.97 11.31 22.00
C GLU A 54 -13.20 12.35 21.15
N GLY A 55 -13.91 13.19 20.39
CA GLY A 55 -13.36 14.23 19.52
C GLY A 55 -12.96 13.75 18.13
N ILE A 56 -13.29 12.51 17.75
CA ILE A 56 -13.07 11.98 16.42
C ILE A 56 -14.40 11.55 15.79
N ASN A 57 -14.65 11.97 14.56
CA ASN A 57 -15.72 11.40 13.77
C ASN A 57 -15.34 9.98 13.35
N LEU A 58 -16.08 8.96 13.80
CA LEU A 58 -15.80 7.55 13.52
C LEU A 58 -15.77 7.22 12.01
N PHE A 59 -16.49 7.98 11.18
CA PHE A 59 -16.40 7.85 9.74
C PHE A 59 -15.03 8.23 9.19
N SER A 60 -14.29 9.09 9.88
CA SER A 60 -12.96 9.52 9.45
C SER A 60 -11.87 8.47 9.66
N ILE A 61 -12.16 7.36 10.34
CA ILE A 61 -11.15 6.34 10.68
C ILE A 61 -10.86 5.39 9.53
N LEU A 62 -11.83 5.11 8.66
CA LEU A 62 -11.67 4.17 7.55
C LEU A 62 -10.41 4.49 6.73
N ASP A 63 -9.64 3.45 6.39
CA ASP A 63 -8.41 3.57 5.58
C ASP A 63 -8.72 4.23 4.23
N ASP A 64 -7.99 5.31 3.89
CA ASP A 64 -8.27 6.10 2.68
C ASP A 64 -7.94 5.31 1.41
N THR A 65 -6.97 4.41 1.43
CA THR A 65 -6.65 3.55 0.29
C THR A 65 -7.79 2.57 0.00
N GLU A 66 -8.36 2.01 1.05
CA GLU A 66 -9.49 1.09 0.94
C GLU A 66 -10.76 1.83 0.45
N PHE A 67 -11.05 2.99 1.04
CA PHE A 67 -12.15 3.85 0.62
C PHE A 67 -11.99 4.30 -0.83
N HIS A 68 -10.78 4.73 -1.22
CA HIS A 68 -10.45 5.12 -2.59
C HIS A 68 -10.73 3.99 -3.58
N THR A 69 -10.19 2.80 -3.32
CA THR A 69 -10.40 1.63 -4.19
C THR A 69 -11.88 1.29 -4.32
N PHE A 70 -12.61 1.30 -3.20
CA PHE A 70 -14.05 1.07 -3.18
C PHE A 70 -14.80 2.09 -4.06
N MET A 71 -14.51 3.38 -3.89
CA MET A 71 -15.19 4.45 -4.63
C MET A 71 -14.85 4.44 -6.13
N ILE A 72 -13.57 4.25 -6.49
CA ILE A 72 -13.15 4.12 -7.89
C ILE A 72 -13.94 3.01 -8.59
N MET A 73 -14.03 1.84 -7.97
CA MET A 73 -14.75 0.70 -8.55
C MET A 73 -16.23 1.01 -8.74
N LYS A 74 -16.90 1.58 -7.73
CA LYS A 74 -18.34 1.90 -7.79
C LYS A 74 -18.64 3.00 -8.81
N LEU A 75 -17.86 4.05 -8.85
CA LEU A 75 -18.06 5.14 -9.81
C LEU A 75 -17.77 4.69 -11.24
N ARG A 76 -16.76 3.85 -11.46
CA ARG A 76 -16.52 3.22 -12.77
C ARG A 76 -17.69 2.35 -13.20
N GLU A 77 -18.27 1.53 -12.31
CA GLU A 77 -19.46 0.73 -12.59
C GLU A 77 -20.62 1.63 -13.05
N ILE A 78 -20.89 2.74 -12.36
CA ILE A 78 -21.95 3.68 -12.68
C ILE A 78 -21.74 4.31 -14.05
N ILE A 79 -20.57 4.90 -14.31
CA ILE A 79 -20.27 5.57 -15.59
C ILE A 79 -20.24 4.57 -16.75
N THR A 80 -19.68 3.36 -16.54
CA THR A 80 -19.67 2.31 -17.56
C THR A 80 -21.10 1.88 -17.94
N LEU A 81 -21.97 1.66 -16.95
CA LEU A 81 -23.36 1.30 -17.19
C LEU A 81 -24.11 2.42 -17.91
N GLN A 82 -23.92 3.67 -17.49
CA GLN A 82 -24.50 4.82 -18.20
C GLN A 82 -24.14 4.78 -19.68
N LYS A 83 -22.85 4.62 -20.01
CA LYS A 83 -22.39 4.55 -21.42
C LYS A 83 -22.93 3.34 -22.18
N ILE A 84 -23.04 2.18 -21.52
CA ILE A 84 -23.67 1.00 -22.14
C ILE A 84 -25.12 1.29 -22.52
N LEU A 85 -25.86 1.90 -21.60
CA LEU A 85 -27.29 2.19 -21.78
C LEU A 85 -27.52 3.23 -22.85
N GLU A 86 -26.69 4.28 -22.91
CA GLU A 86 -26.74 5.32 -23.94
C GLU A 86 -26.38 4.76 -25.32
N ASN A 87 -25.32 3.95 -25.44
CA ASN A 87 -24.77 3.50 -26.71
C ASN A 87 -25.48 2.26 -27.30
N LYS A 88 -25.99 1.37 -26.45
CA LYS A 88 -26.51 0.06 -26.88
C LYS A 88 -28.02 -0.07 -26.78
N SER A 89 -28.72 0.79 -26.02
CA SER A 89 -30.16 0.74 -25.79
C SER A 89 -30.70 -0.69 -25.60
N PRO A 90 -30.22 -1.44 -24.61
CA PRO A 90 -30.55 -2.85 -24.43
C PRO A 90 -32.02 -3.03 -24.11
N LYS A 91 -32.66 -4.07 -24.66
CA LYS A 91 -34.05 -4.47 -24.33
C LYS A 91 -34.13 -5.31 -23.06
N ARG A 92 -33.06 -5.99 -22.73
CA ARG A 92 -32.94 -6.85 -21.55
C ARG A 92 -31.56 -6.72 -20.92
N ILE A 93 -31.53 -6.69 -19.58
CA ILE A 93 -30.30 -6.72 -18.78
C ILE A 93 -30.35 -7.95 -17.86
N ILE A 94 -29.36 -8.82 -18.02
CA ILE A 94 -29.18 -10.01 -17.16
C ILE A 94 -27.92 -9.74 -16.32
N ALA A 95 -28.09 -9.51 -15.02
CA ALA A 95 -26.98 -9.09 -14.17
C ALA A 95 -27.27 -9.42 -12.68
N PRO A 96 -26.25 -9.39 -11.81
CA PRO A 96 -26.46 -9.39 -10.37
C PRO A 96 -27.28 -8.18 -9.92
N LYS A 97 -27.98 -8.35 -8.79
CA LYS A 97 -28.87 -7.32 -8.24
C LYS A 97 -28.24 -5.93 -8.17
N GLN A 98 -26.99 -5.83 -7.70
CA GLN A 98 -26.28 -4.55 -7.60
C GLN A 98 -26.20 -3.79 -8.93
N ILE A 99 -25.93 -4.48 -10.03
CA ILE A 99 -25.86 -3.90 -11.36
C ILE A 99 -27.25 -3.49 -11.84
N ILE A 100 -28.28 -4.30 -11.54
CA ILE A 100 -29.67 -4.00 -11.84
C ILE A 100 -30.10 -2.73 -11.09
N ASP A 101 -29.80 -2.64 -9.79
CA ASP A 101 -30.14 -1.46 -8.97
C ASP A 101 -29.51 -0.16 -9.53
N ILE A 102 -28.27 -0.23 -10.04
CA ILE A 102 -27.63 0.90 -10.72
C ILE A 102 -28.36 1.21 -12.04
N ALA A 103 -28.61 0.20 -12.88
CA ALA A 103 -29.24 0.37 -14.18
C ALA A 103 -30.64 0.96 -14.05
N GLN A 104 -31.45 0.52 -13.09
CA GLN A 104 -32.79 1.05 -12.82
C GLN A 104 -32.79 2.53 -12.43
N LYS A 105 -31.73 3.01 -11.77
CA LYS A 105 -31.59 4.46 -11.46
C LYS A 105 -31.18 5.30 -12.65
N LEU A 106 -30.52 4.70 -13.64
CA LEU A 106 -30.00 5.38 -14.82
C LEU A 106 -31.02 5.50 -15.93
N ILE A 107 -32.11 4.73 -15.90
CA ILE A 107 -33.07 4.65 -17.03
C ILE A 107 -34.48 4.83 -16.53
N SER A 108 -35.23 5.62 -17.32
CA SER A 108 -36.68 5.77 -17.23
C SER A 108 -37.49 4.90 -18.24
N LYS A 109 -36.82 4.01 -18.99
CA LYS A 109 -37.42 3.18 -20.04
C LYS A 109 -37.76 1.78 -19.53
N ASP A 110 -38.77 1.14 -20.11
CA ASP A 110 -39.11 -0.27 -19.87
C ASP A 110 -38.00 -1.18 -20.43
N ILE A 111 -37.17 -1.65 -19.54
CA ILE A 111 -36.16 -2.69 -19.80
C ILE A 111 -36.50 -3.92 -18.97
N ASP A 112 -36.41 -5.09 -19.59
CA ASP A 112 -36.58 -6.37 -18.91
C ASP A 112 -35.33 -6.69 -18.09
N PHE A 113 -35.46 -6.81 -16.76
CA PHE A 113 -34.37 -7.14 -15.83
C PHE A 113 -34.46 -8.58 -15.36
N VAL A 114 -33.38 -9.32 -15.55
CA VAL A 114 -33.25 -10.71 -15.05
C VAL A 114 -32.11 -10.77 -14.04
N GLU A 115 -32.45 -11.02 -12.80
CA GLU A 115 -31.46 -11.17 -11.73
C GLU A 115 -30.79 -12.55 -11.80
N ILE A 116 -29.46 -12.53 -11.75
CA ILE A 116 -28.65 -13.75 -11.59
C ILE A 116 -27.90 -13.69 -10.26
N PRO A 117 -27.56 -14.87 -9.66
CA PRO A 117 -26.78 -14.89 -8.45
C PRO A 117 -25.46 -14.13 -8.65
N GLY A 118 -25.24 -13.08 -7.87
CA GLY A 118 -23.97 -12.37 -7.80
C GLY A 118 -22.96 -13.12 -6.93
N SER A 119 -21.68 -12.85 -7.12
CA SER A 119 -20.68 -13.26 -6.15
C SER A 119 -20.94 -12.50 -4.83
N LYS A 120 -20.92 -13.20 -3.70
CA LYS A 120 -21.02 -12.58 -2.36
C LYS A 120 -19.74 -11.80 -1.97
N GLU A 121 -18.86 -11.53 -2.90
CA GLU A 121 -17.60 -10.79 -2.67
C GLU A 121 -17.82 -9.28 -2.68
N SER A 122 -18.86 -8.81 -2.01
CA SER A 122 -19.07 -7.39 -1.72
C SER A 122 -18.59 -7.09 -0.30
N GLY A 123 -17.31 -7.08 -0.08
CA GLY A 123 -16.71 -6.62 1.15
C GLY A 123 -15.57 -5.67 0.82
N MET A 124 -15.31 -4.70 1.69
CA MET A 124 -14.10 -3.89 1.57
C MET A 124 -12.86 -4.77 1.62
N THR A 125 -11.83 -4.38 0.89
CA THR A 125 -10.61 -5.17 0.64
C THR A 125 -9.97 -5.72 1.92
N PHE A 126 -10.01 -4.95 3.01
CA PHE A 126 -9.36 -5.31 4.28
C PHE A 126 -10.25 -6.10 5.26
N ASP A 127 -11.43 -6.55 4.85
CA ASP A 127 -12.26 -7.44 5.68
C ASP A 127 -11.74 -8.89 5.71
N GLN A 128 -10.84 -9.23 4.79
CA GLN A 128 -10.11 -10.50 4.76
C GLN A 128 -8.61 -10.26 4.84
N ILE A 129 -7.93 -11.06 5.65
CA ILE A 129 -6.47 -11.00 5.81
C ILE A 129 -5.89 -12.34 5.41
N GLU A 130 -4.99 -12.33 4.44
CA GLU A 130 -4.26 -13.51 4.01
C GLU A 130 -2.93 -13.62 4.77
N VAL A 131 -2.74 -14.73 5.46
CA VAL A 131 -1.48 -15.08 6.13
C VAL A 131 -0.74 -16.09 5.27
N LYS A 132 0.44 -15.71 4.80
CA LYS A 132 1.35 -16.57 4.01
C LYS A 132 2.50 -17.03 4.88
N SER A 133 2.78 -18.32 4.86
CA SER A 133 3.92 -18.90 5.56
C SER A 133 4.48 -20.07 4.77
N ASP A 134 5.78 -20.31 4.85
CA ASP A 134 6.40 -21.53 4.33
C ASP A 134 6.47 -22.54 5.48
N ILE A 135 5.59 -23.52 5.45
CA ILE A 135 5.61 -24.64 6.38
C ILE A 135 6.34 -25.79 5.69
N TRP A 136 7.52 -26.18 6.21
CA TRP A 136 8.34 -27.26 5.64
C TRP A 136 8.68 -27.07 4.15
N LYS A 137 8.96 -25.80 3.75
CA LYS A 137 9.20 -25.37 2.35
C LYS A 137 7.96 -25.46 1.44
N ILE A 138 6.79 -25.75 1.98
CA ILE A 138 5.53 -25.71 1.24
C ILE A 138 4.89 -24.34 1.50
N PRO A 139 4.64 -23.52 0.47
CA PRO A 139 3.96 -22.26 0.65
C PRO A 139 2.49 -22.50 1.03
N VAL A 140 2.12 -22.09 2.23
CA VAL A 140 0.75 -22.15 2.74
C VAL A 140 0.18 -20.74 2.79
N SER A 141 -1.00 -20.56 2.25
CA SER A 141 -1.76 -19.32 2.32
C SER A 141 -3.14 -19.61 2.92
N ILE A 142 -3.49 -18.91 4.00
CA ILE A 142 -4.77 -19.04 4.67
C ILE A 142 -5.42 -17.67 4.76
N LYS A 143 -6.65 -17.54 4.28
CA LYS A 143 -7.48 -16.34 4.40
C LYS A 143 -8.34 -16.41 5.67
N PHE A 144 -8.24 -15.36 6.47
CA PHE A 144 -9.02 -15.19 7.69
C PHE A 144 -9.92 -13.97 7.57
N SER A 145 -11.09 -14.00 8.20
CA SER A 145 -11.82 -12.76 8.43
C SER A 145 -10.98 -11.83 9.35
N ARG A 146 -11.07 -10.53 9.14
CA ARG A 146 -10.36 -9.53 9.95
C ARG A 146 -10.58 -9.76 11.46
N ASN A 147 -11.82 -9.97 11.88
CA ASN A 147 -12.16 -10.18 13.29
C ASN A 147 -11.49 -11.43 13.88
N PHE A 148 -11.45 -12.53 13.13
CA PHE A 148 -10.77 -13.74 13.58
C PHE A 148 -9.25 -13.53 13.68
N TYR A 149 -8.65 -12.94 12.65
CA TYR A 149 -7.23 -12.60 12.65
C TYR A 149 -6.85 -11.72 13.84
N THR A 150 -7.62 -10.66 14.11
CA THR A 150 -7.34 -9.73 15.22
C THR A 150 -7.41 -10.44 16.57
N LYS A 151 -8.39 -11.35 16.79
CA LYS A 151 -8.48 -12.15 18.02
C LYS A 151 -7.27 -13.07 18.18
N VAL A 152 -6.89 -13.80 17.13
CA VAL A 152 -5.73 -14.71 17.16
C VAL A 152 -4.44 -13.91 17.39
N LYS A 153 -4.25 -12.78 16.67
CA LYS A 153 -3.13 -11.86 16.86
C LYS A 153 -3.02 -11.39 18.30
N SER A 154 -4.11 -10.90 18.89
CA SER A 154 -4.16 -10.41 20.26
C SER A 154 -3.81 -11.51 21.27
N LEU A 155 -4.30 -12.73 21.07
CA LEU A 155 -3.97 -13.87 21.94
C LEU A 155 -2.46 -14.18 21.90
N ILE A 156 -1.88 -14.27 20.70
CA ILE A 156 -0.45 -14.53 20.51
C ILE A 156 0.39 -13.40 21.12
N GLU A 157 0.01 -12.15 20.89
CA GLU A 157 0.69 -10.99 21.47
C GLU A 157 0.62 -11.01 22.99
N ASN A 158 -0.53 -11.33 23.59
CA ASN A 158 -0.68 -11.45 25.03
C ASN A 158 0.29 -12.48 25.62
N ILE A 159 0.39 -13.65 25.03
CA ILE A 159 1.30 -14.70 25.51
C ILE A 159 2.76 -14.26 25.37
N ILE A 160 3.17 -13.86 24.18
CA ILE A 160 4.60 -13.59 23.89
C ILE A 160 5.06 -12.31 24.59
N CYS A 161 4.26 -11.24 24.59
CA CYS A 161 4.64 -9.99 25.25
C CYS A 161 4.69 -10.13 26.78
N SER A 162 3.80 -10.92 27.39
CA SER A 162 3.83 -11.19 28.82
C SER A 162 5.07 -12.00 29.23
N ILE A 163 5.36 -13.10 28.52
CA ILE A 163 6.56 -13.92 28.79
C ILE A 163 7.84 -13.10 28.63
N ASN A 164 7.88 -12.19 27.65
CA ASN A 164 9.08 -11.42 27.34
C ASN A 164 9.09 -10.01 27.97
N GLN A 165 8.09 -9.65 28.78
CA GLN A 165 7.96 -8.35 29.43
C GLN A 165 8.01 -7.17 28.43
N LEU A 166 7.33 -7.33 27.28
CA LEU A 166 7.34 -6.36 26.20
C LEU A 166 6.17 -5.36 26.25
N TRP A 167 5.22 -5.51 27.16
CA TRP A 167 4.09 -4.58 27.25
C TRP A 167 4.53 -3.17 27.63
N ALA A 168 3.96 -2.18 26.97
CA ALA A 168 4.06 -0.80 27.39
C ALA A 168 3.31 -0.62 28.73
N SER A 169 3.93 0.12 29.65
CA SER A 169 3.32 0.52 30.92
C SER A 169 3.17 2.04 30.95
N ASP A 170 2.21 2.52 31.72
CA ASP A 170 2.02 3.95 31.92
C ASP A 170 3.27 4.58 32.57
N SER A 171 3.74 5.69 31.99
CA SER A 171 4.86 6.47 32.49
C SER A 171 4.76 7.92 32.05
N LYS A 172 4.41 8.81 32.99
CA LYS A 172 4.36 10.25 32.76
C LYS A 172 5.74 10.91 32.78
N GLU A 173 6.71 10.27 33.45
CA GLU A 173 8.04 10.84 33.65
C GLU A 173 8.98 10.53 32.48
N LYS A 174 8.77 9.40 31.82
CA LYS A 174 9.66 8.94 30.74
C LYS A 174 9.14 9.37 29.38
N SER A 175 9.97 10.11 28.65
CA SER A 175 9.74 10.43 27.25
C SER A 175 9.60 9.17 26.40
N SER A 176 8.69 9.20 25.43
CA SER A 176 8.44 8.07 24.53
C SER A 176 8.41 8.46 23.06
N VAL A 177 8.92 7.57 22.22
CA VAL A 177 8.82 7.62 20.75
C VAL A 177 7.86 6.54 20.31
N LEU A 178 6.72 6.92 19.75
CA LEU A 178 5.71 6.01 19.25
C LEU A 178 5.95 5.70 17.77
N LEU A 179 6.12 4.44 17.42
CA LEU A 179 6.30 3.96 16.04
C LEU A 179 5.02 3.26 15.57
N LEU A 180 4.41 3.77 14.49
CA LEU A 180 3.14 3.28 13.94
C LEU A 180 3.37 2.33 12.77
N GLU A 181 2.89 1.10 12.87
CA GLU A 181 2.91 0.08 11.82
C GLU A 181 4.33 -0.27 11.29
N PHE A 182 5.36 -0.02 12.08
CA PHE A 182 6.73 -0.40 11.71
C PHE A 182 6.97 -1.90 11.84
N ASN A 183 7.67 -2.47 10.85
CA ASN A 183 8.19 -3.84 10.95
C ASN A 183 9.54 -3.85 11.69
N PRO A 184 9.64 -4.39 12.91
CA PRO A 184 10.88 -4.34 13.68
C PRO A 184 12.06 -5.01 12.99
N SER A 185 11.83 -6.06 12.20
CA SER A 185 12.90 -6.74 11.47
C SER A 185 13.47 -5.91 10.32
N GLN A 186 12.61 -5.10 9.66
CA GLN A 186 12.98 -4.25 8.53
C GLN A 186 13.65 -2.95 8.99
N TYR A 187 13.16 -2.37 10.08
CA TYR A 187 13.65 -1.11 10.65
C TYR A 187 14.52 -1.33 11.89
N SER A 188 15.17 -2.53 11.98
CA SER A 188 15.97 -2.91 13.15
C SER A 188 17.08 -1.91 13.47
N GLU A 189 17.74 -1.37 12.46
CA GLU A 189 18.80 -0.38 12.66
C GLU A 189 18.24 0.95 13.19
N LEU A 190 17.13 1.44 12.64
CA LEU A 190 16.47 2.66 13.12
C LEU A 190 16.06 2.53 14.59
N ILE A 191 15.40 1.43 14.95
CA ILE A 191 14.97 1.15 16.33
C ILE A 191 16.19 1.11 17.26
N HIS A 192 17.28 0.48 16.83
CA HIS A 192 18.50 0.41 17.60
C HIS A 192 19.18 1.78 17.78
N GLN A 193 19.25 2.58 16.71
CA GLN A 193 19.84 3.93 16.77
C GLN A 193 19.02 4.86 17.67
N ILE A 194 17.70 4.86 17.56
CA ILE A 194 16.82 5.64 18.45
C ILE A 194 17.04 5.22 19.91
N SER A 195 17.09 3.92 20.19
CA SER A 195 17.29 3.43 21.57
C SER A 195 18.65 3.79 22.17
N LYS A 196 19.68 3.97 21.35
CA LYS A 196 21.03 4.38 21.78
C LYS A 196 21.17 5.88 21.98
N THR A 197 20.51 6.67 21.13
CA THR A 197 20.72 8.11 21.07
C THR A 197 19.76 8.88 21.95
N SER A 198 18.53 8.38 22.15
CA SER A 198 17.53 9.04 22.98
C SER A 198 17.36 8.32 24.31
N ASN A 199 17.13 9.09 25.38
CA ASN A 199 16.69 8.55 26.68
C ASN A 199 15.21 8.14 26.64
N SER A 200 14.57 8.17 25.46
CA SER A 200 13.16 7.91 25.29
C SER A 200 12.88 6.42 25.16
N GLN A 201 11.75 5.99 25.69
CA GLN A 201 11.26 4.64 25.45
C GLN A 201 10.65 4.53 24.07
N ILE A 202 11.01 3.51 23.32
CA ILE A 202 10.36 3.18 22.05
C ILE A 202 9.12 2.35 22.33
N VAL A 203 7.98 2.81 21.82
CA VAL A 203 6.70 2.09 21.88
C VAL A 203 6.25 1.77 20.45
N MET A 204 6.00 0.49 20.19
CA MET A 204 5.48 0.01 18.90
C MET A 204 3.97 -0.13 18.97
N PHE A 205 3.25 0.48 18.06
CA PHE A 205 1.82 0.27 17.90
C PHE A 205 1.51 -0.24 16.48
N ASN A 206 1.27 -1.53 16.40
CA ASN A 206 1.04 -2.23 15.14
C ASN A 206 -0.29 -2.96 15.19
N ASN A 207 -1.24 -2.53 14.37
CA ASN A 207 -2.56 -3.14 14.31
C ASN A 207 -2.73 -4.09 13.13
N ARG A 208 -2.20 -3.73 11.95
CA ARG A 208 -2.29 -4.55 10.74
C ARG A 208 -1.43 -5.81 10.83
N ARG A 209 -0.18 -5.68 11.31
CA ARG A 209 0.74 -6.82 11.51
C ARG A 209 1.29 -6.77 12.91
N SER A 210 1.47 -7.94 13.53
CA SER A 210 2.06 -7.99 14.85
C SER A 210 3.51 -7.50 14.87
N SER A 211 3.89 -6.72 15.89
CA SER A 211 5.29 -6.33 16.12
C SER A 211 6.19 -7.52 16.47
N ILE A 212 5.61 -8.64 16.90
CA ILE A 212 6.31 -9.85 17.34
C ILE A 212 6.19 -11.01 16.35
N TRP A 213 6.06 -10.70 15.07
CA TRP A 213 5.79 -11.66 13.98
C TRP A 213 6.80 -12.84 13.92
N ASN A 214 8.07 -12.62 14.27
CA ASN A 214 9.11 -13.64 14.18
C ASN A 214 10.18 -13.45 15.26
N LYS A 215 11.07 -14.44 15.41
CA LYS A 215 12.18 -14.41 16.38
C LYS A 215 13.09 -13.18 16.23
N LYS A 216 13.34 -12.73 15.01
CA LYS A 216 14.15 -11.53 14.73
C LYS A 216 13.48 -10.28 15.30
N SER A 217 12.18 -10.10 15.06
CA SER A 217 11.40 -8.99 15.62
C SER A 217 11.45 -8.96 17.14
N ILE A 218 11.22 -10.09 17.80
CA ILE A 218 11.30 -10.21 19.27
C ILE A 218 12.71 -9.86 19.76
N SER A 219 13.76 -10.35 19.09
CA SER A 219 15.14 -10.02 19.43
C SER A 219 15.44 -8.53 19.32
N VAL A 220 14.95 -7.87 18.27
CA VAL A 220 15.11 -6.41 18.09
C VAL A 220 14.46 -5.66 19.23
N LEU A 221 13.20 -5.96 19.56
CA LEU A 221 12.45 -5.30 20.65
C LEU A 221 13.15 -5.47 21.99
N LYS A 222 13.65 -6.67 22.31
CA LYS A 222 14.41 -6.94 23.54
C LYS A 222 15.71 -6.15 23.60
N LYS A 223 16.51 -6.18 22.54
CA LYS A 223 17.83 -5.51 22.51
C LYS A 223 17.71 -3.99 22.60
N SER A 224 16.65 -3.42 22.08
CA SER A 224 16.37 -1.97 22.12
C SER A 224 15.52 -1.56 23.33
N ASN A 225 15.16 -2.49 24.21
CA ASN A 225 14.21 -2.26 25.31
C ASN A 225 12.90 -1.58 24.85
N SER A 226 12.49 -1.90 23.61
CA SER A 226 11.24 -1.38 23.04
C SER A 226 10.04 -2.11 23.61
N LYS A 227 8.90 -1.41 23.69
CA LYS A 227 7.65 -1.93 24.21
C LYS A 227 6.59 -2.03 23.11
N VAL A 228 5.60 -2.87 23.33
CA VAL A 228 4.46 -3.06 22.45
C VAL A 228 3.22 -2.48 23.10
N LEU A 229 2.48 -1.67 22.37
CA LEU A 229 1.19 -1.12 22.80
C LEU A 229 0.07 -1.94 22.14
N SER A 230 -0.94 -2.29 22.94
CA SER A 230 -2.19 -2.87 22.44
C SER A 230 -3.36 -2.25 23.19
N THR A 231 -4.38 -1.80 22.48
CA THR A 231 -5.59 -1.21 23.08
C THR A 231 -6.30 -2.20 24.00
N SER A 232 -6.37 -3.47 23.62
CA SER A 232 -6.96 -4.53 24.44
C SER A 232 -6.23 -4.79 25.75
N HIS A 233 -4.94 -4.43 25.86
CA HIS A 233 -4.16 -4.61 27.08
C HIS A 233 -4.31 -3.45 28.06
N ILE A 234 -4.52 -2.23 27.56
CA ILE A 234 -4.59 -1.03 28.40
C ILE A 234 -6.02 -0.73 28.93
N LEU A 235 -7.04 -1.36 28.35
CA LEU A 235 -8.43 -1.16 28.75
C LEU A 235 -8.82 -2.14 29.87
N ASN A 236 -9.47 -1.63 30.91
CA ASN A 236 -10.01 -2.45 32.00
C ASN A 236 -11.44 -2.92 31.67
N LYS A 237 -11.99 -3.77 32.55
CA LYS A 237 -13.33 -4.38 32.36
C LYS A 237 -14.46 -3.35 32.32
N ASP A 238 -14.38 -2.30 33.10
CA ASP A 238 -15.42 -1.26 33.17
C ASP A 238 -15.40 -0.37 31.94
N GLU A 239 -14.21 -0.04 31.45
CA GLU A 239 -14.00 0.65 30.18
C GLU A 239 -14.53 -0.17 28.99
N LEU A 240 -14.28 -1.47 28.97
CA LEU A 240 -14.85 -2.36 27.94
C LEU A 240 -16.38 -2.42 27.99
N ARG A 241 -16.99 -2.42 29.20
CA ARG A 241 -18.44 -2.30 29.35
C ARG A 241 -18.99 -0.96 28.85
N PHE A 242 -18.28 0.13 29.17
CA PHE A 242 -18.62 1.45 28.64
C PHE A 242 -18.61 1.45 27.09
N LEU A 243 -17.54 0.92 26.48
CA LEU A 243 -17.43 0.82 25.01
C LEU A 243 -18.52 -0.07 24.39
N ALA A 244 -18.91 -1.15 25.04
CA ALA A 244 -20.04 -1.98 24.60
C ALA A 244 -21.37 -1.21 24.58
N ASN A 245 -21.58 -0.30 25.54
CA ASN A 245 -22.76 0.58 25.53
C ASN A 245 -22.67 1.64 24.43
N GLN A 246 -21.48 2.21 24.20
CA GLN A 246 -21.26 3.11 23.05
C GLN A 246 -21.48 2.40 21.71
N ASN A 247 -21.04 1.16 21.56
CA ASN A 247 -21.32 0.36 20.35
C ASN A 247 -22.82 0.28 20.08
N LYS A 248 -23.66 -0.03 21.07
CA LYS A 248 -25.12 -0.07 20.90
C LYS A 248 -25.67 1.29 20.42
N LYS A 249 -25.18 2.41 20.99
CA LYS A 249 -25.59 3.76 20.60
C LYS A 249 -25.25 4.04 19.15
N TYR A 250 -23.98 3.86 18.75
CA TYR A 250 -23.53 4.17 17.40
C TYR A 250 -24.03 3.18 16.37
N SER A 251 -24.23 1.90 16.72
CA SER A 251 -24.90 0.93 15.85
C SER A 251 -26.31 1.38 15.47
N LYS A 252 -27.07 1.93 16.41
CA LYS A 252 -28.40 2.48 16.13
C LYS A 252 -28.33 3.66 15.15
N ILE A 253 -27.37 4.57 15.34
CA ILE A 253 -27.17 5.69 14.40
C ILE A 253 -26.84 5.17 13.00
N LEU A 254 -26.00 4.13 12.88
CA LEU A 254 -25.69 3.51 11.59
C LEU A 254 -26.92 2.82 10.97
N ASP A 255 -27.80 2.22 11.78
CA ASP A 255 -29.08 1.69 11.30
C ASP A 255 -30.00 2.79 10.78
N ASP A 256 -30.06 3.93 11.45
CA ASP A 256 -30.83 5.09 11.00
C ASP A 256 -30.31 5.60 9.63
N PHE A 257 -28.98 5.60 9.39
CA PHE A 257 -28.42 5.93 8.07
C PHE A 257 -28.83 4.93 6.98
N LEU A 258 -28.85 3.63 7.31
CA LEU A 258 -29.27 2.58 6.35
C LEU A 258 -30.75 2.73 5.95
N LEU A 259 -31.59 3.03 6.91
CA LEU A 259 -33.05 3.13 6.71
C LEU A 259 -33.48 4.48 6.11
N SER A 260 -32.64 5.50 6.23
CA SER A 260 -32.98 6.83 5.73
C SER A 260 -33.00 6.90 4.19
N ASN A 261 -33.98 7.61 3.64
CA ASN A 261 -34.05 7.93 2.22
C ASN A 261 -33.43 9.30 1.89
N ASN A 262 -32.59 9.82 2.79
CA ASN A 262 -31.92 11.09 2.57
C ASN A 262 -30.92 10.99 1.43
N THR A 263 -30.88 12.02 0.60
CA THR A 263 -29.86 12.21 -0.43
C THR A 263 -28.86 13.26 0.06
N TYR A 264 -27.61 13.08 -0.32
CA TYR A 264 -26.55 14.01 0.03
C TYR A 264 -25.87 14.50 -1.25
N PRO A 265 -25.88 15.82 -1.54
CA PRO A 265 -25.36 16.35 -2.81
C PRO A 265 -23.93 15.93 -3.14
N ILE A 266 -23.11 15.73 -2.12
CA ILE A 266 -21.72 15.26 -2.32
C ILE A 266 -21.65 13.90 -3.01
N PHE A 267 -22.65 13.03 -2.87
CA PHE A 267 -22.72 11.72 -3.52
C PHE A 267 -23.44 11.77 -4.87
N SER A 268 -23.06 12.73 -5.73
CA SER A 268 -23.53 12.82 -7.12
C SER A 268 -22.37 12.87 -8.11
N ILE A 269 -22.57 12.26 -9.29
CA ILE A 269 -21.66 12.32 -10.45
C ILE A 269 -22.49 12.40 -11.73
N LYS A 270 -22.25 13.39 -12.60
CA LYS A 270 -23.07 13.64 -13.80
C LYS A 270 -24.58 13.61 -13.49
N ASP A 271 -25.01 14.32 -12.47
CA ASP A 271 -26.41 14.39 -12.00
C ASP A 271 -27.00 13.07 -11.46
N ILE A 272 -26.20 12.01 -11.37
CA ILE A 272 -26.61 10.72 -10.83
C ILE A 272 -26.34 10.71 -9.32
N GLN A 273 -27.40 10.66 -8.52
CA GLN A 273 -27.30 10.44 -7.08
C GLN A 273 -26.99 8.98 -6.80
N PHE A 274 -25.85 8.70 -6.16
CA PHE A 274 -25.38 7.34 -5.95
C PHE A 274 -25.26 6.92 -4.47
N TRP A 275 -25.66 7.76 -3.52
CA TRP A 275 -25.63 7.41 -2.09
C TRP A 275 -26.33 6.07 -1.81
N ASP A 276 -27.55 5.88 -2.31
CA ASP A 276 -28.31 4.64 -2.07
C ASP A 276 -27.65 3.40 -2.68
N LEU A 277 -26.79 3.56 -3.69
CA LEU A 277 -26.07 2.47 -4.32
C LEU A 277 -24.88 1.99 -3.48
N ILE A 278 -24.30 2.88 -2.66
CA ILE A 278 -23.11 2.59 -1.87
C ILE A 278 -23.39 2.48 -0.37
N LYS A 279 -24.45 3.13 0.13
CA LYS A 279 -24.70 3.26 1.58
C LYS A 279 -24.73 1.92 2.32
N SER A 280 -25.34 0.90 1.72
CA SER A 280 -25.48 -0.41 2.36
C SER A 280 -24.10 -1.03 2.64
N GLU A 281 -23.22 -1.06 1.64
CA GLU A 281 -21.88 -1.65 1.74
C GLU A 281 -20.97 -0.83 2.65
N LEU A 282 -20.99 0.50 2.49
CA LEU A 282 -20.18 1.43 3.27
C LEU A 282 -20.58 1.39 4.77
N ILE A 283 -21.86 1.54 5.09
CA ILE A 283 -22.34 1.56 6.46
C ILE A 283 -22.18 0.19 7.14
N GLN A 284 -22.40 -0.92 6.41
CA GLN A 284 -22.13 -2.26 6.95
C GLN A 284 -20.66 -2.46 7.30
N THR A 285 -19.73 -1.87 6.54
CA THR A 285 -18.31 -1.89 6.87
C THR A 285 -18.03 -1.19 8.19
N TYR A 286 -18.60 0.01 8.40
CA TYR A 286 -18.48 0.71 9.69
C TYR A 286 -19.10 -0.10 10.84
N LYS A 287 -20.26 -0.72 10.64
CA LYS A 287 -20.89 -1.57 11.67
C LYS A 287 -19.99 -2.74 12.08
N LYS A 288 -19.39 -3.43 11.10
CA LYS A 288 -18.47 -4.55 11.36
C LYS A 288 -17.21 -4.13 12.14
N ARG A 289 -16.77 -2.88 11.97
CA ARG A 289 -15.52 -2.35 12.55
C ARG A 289 -15.76 -1.45 13.76
N LEU A 290 -17.00 -1.19 14.14
CA LEU A 290 -17.36 -0.20 15.15
C LEU A 290 -16.72 -0.49 16.51
N ASP A 291 -16.75 -1.74 17.00
CA ASP A 291 -16.10 -2.10 18.25
C ASP A 291 -14.62 -1.71 18.25
N TRP A 292 -13.94 -2.05 17.17
CA TRP A 292 -12.53 -1.75 17.06
C TRP A 292 -12.25 -0.25 16.94
N TYR A 293 -13.07 0.52 16.23
CA TYR A 293 -12.92 1.99 16.15
C TYR A 293 -13.11 2.68 17.50
N LEU A 294 -14.07 2.22 18.28
CA LEU A 294 -14.29 2.72 19.64
C LEU A 294 -13.12 2.35 20.56
N GLU A 295 -12.66 1.11 20.53
CA GLU A 295 -11.50 0.66 21.31
C GLU A 295 -10.22 1.43 20.92
N LEU A 296 -9.96 1.61 19.64
CA LEU A 296 -8.81 2.35 19.13
C LEU A 296 -8.82 3.79 19.64
N THR A 297 -9.93 4.50 19.42
CA THR A 297 -10.06 5.91 19.77
C THR A 297 -9.91 6.11 21.28
N PHE A 298 -10.67 5.36 22.09
CA PHE A 298 -10.64 5.49 23.53
C PHE A 298 -9.30 5.03 24.14
N GLY A 299 -8.79 3.90 23.67
CA GLY A 299 -7.52 3.34 24.16
C GLY A 299 -6.33 4.26 23.88
N ILE A 300 -6.24 4.81 22.68
CA ILE A 300 -5.15 5.74 22.33
C ILE A 300 -5.27 7.05 23.10
N LYS A 301 -6.47 7.60 23.27
CA LYS A 301 -6.69 8.80 24.10
C LYS A 301 -6.24 8.57 25.54
N LYS A 302 -6.61 7.43 26.13
CA LYS A 302 -6.15 7.02 27.47
C LYS A 302 -4.62 6.89 27.52
N PHE A 303 -4.01 6.25 26.51
CA PHE A 303 -2.56 6.09 26.46
C PHE A 303 -1.84 7.45 26.43
N PHE A 304 -2.29 8.40 25.60
CA PHE A 304 -1.72 9.75 25.55
C PHE A 304 -1.94 10.54 26.85
N SER A 305 -3.03 10.30 27.57
CA SER A 305 -3.28 10.95 28.86
C SER A 305 -2.36 10.44 29.97
N ASN A 306 -1.92 9.20 29.88
CA ASN A 306 -1.09 8.52 30.88
C ASN A 306 0.40 8.52 30.57
N ASN A 307 0.79 8.91 29.34
CA ASN A 307 2.18 8.83 28.88
C ASN A 307 2.63 10.15 28.25
N LYS A 308 3.92 10.45 28.42
CA LYS A 308 4.57 11.56 27.72
C LYS A 308 5.10 11.03 26.37
N ILE A 309 4.47 11.46 25.27
CA ILE A 309 4.88 11.10 23.91
C ILE A 309 5.51 12.33 23.25
N ASP A 310 6.81 12.29 23.03
CA ASP A 310 7.53 13.39 22.36
C ASP A 310 7.41 13.29 20.84
N TYR A 311 7.48 12.06 20.31
CA TYR A 311 7.44 11.82 18.86
C TYR A 311 6.48 10.71 18.48
N VAL A 312 5.81 10.92 17.36
CA VAL A 312 5.07 9.89 16.62
C VAL A 312 5.70 9.77 15.24
N LEU A 313 6.27 8.61 14.94
CA LEU A 313 6.78 8.29 13.62
C LEU A 313 5.79 7.38 12.90
N SER A 314 5.47 7.72 11.67
CA SER A 314 4.58 6.94 10.81
C SER A 314 5.14 6.81 9.41
N LEU A 315 4.73 5.76 8.69
CA LEU A 315 5.09 5.54 7.29
C LEU A 315 4.08 6.15 6.32
N ASN A 316 2.89 6.48 6.79
CA ASN A 316 1.83 7.13 6.02
C ASN A 316 0.82 7.82 6.95
N ALA A 317 -0.16 8.51 6.38
CA ALA A 317 -1.25 9.17 7.11
C ALA A 317 -2.64 8.64 6.73
N VAL A 318 -2.73 7.61 5.91
CA VAL A 318 -3.99 7.14 5.31
C VAL A 318 -4.61 5.95 6.00
N GLY A 319 -3.82 5.19 6.78
CA GLY A 319 -4.28 4.02 7.50
C GLY A 319 -5.17 4.36 8.70
N GLU A 320 -6.04 3.43 9.08
CA GLU A 320 -6.98 3.59 10.21
C GLU A 320 -6.27 3.95 11.52
N THR A 321 -5.17 3.27 11.83
CA THR A 321 -4.35 3.50 13.02
C THR A 321 -3.69 4.87 12.97
N GLU A 322 -3.03 5.17 11.87
CA GLU A 322 -2.27 6.40 11.66
C GLU A 322 -3.18 7.62 11.73
N LYS A 323 -4.30 7.60 11.01
CA LYS A 323 -5.29 8.70 11.01
C LYS A 323 -5.82 8.99 12.41
N THR A 324 -6.20 7.94 13.14
CA THR A 324 -6.73 8.08 14.51
C THR A 324 -5.70 8.68 15.46
N ILE A 325 -4.47 8.16 15.41
CA ILE A 325 -3.41 8.64 16.29
C ILE A 325 -3.03 10.08 15.97
N LEU A 326 -2.86 10.42 14.68
CA LEU A 326 -2.51 11.78 14.27
C LEU A 326 -3.57 12.83 14.66
N LYS A 327 -4.85 12.45 14.72
CA LYS A 327 -5.94 13.31 15.20
C LYS A 327 -5.95 13.47 16.73
N LEU A 328 -5.44 12.49 17.47
CA LEU A 328 -5.40 12.49 18.94
C LEU A 328 -4.08 13.00 19.52
N VAL A 329 -3.07 13.19 18.69
CA VAL A 329 -1.74 13.66 19.11
C VAL A 329 -1.85 15.00 19.85
N ASN A 330 -1.20 15.09 21.00
CA ASN A 330 -1.11 16.32 21.79
C ASN A 330 -0.32 17.40 21.03
N LYS A 331 -0.64 18.68 21.29
CA LYS A 331 0.04 19.83 20.65
C LYS A 331 1.57 19.84 20.83
N ASN A 332 2.07 19.24 21.90
CA ASN A 332 3.50 19.17 22.23
C ASN A 332 4.22 17.94 21.63
N THR A 333 3.49 17.05 20.97
CA THR A 333 4.05 15.85 20.34
C THR A 333 4.39 16.13 18.88
N ILE A 334 5.62 15.88 18.47
CA ILE A 334 6.04 16.06 17.06
C ILE A 334 5.69 14.82 16.26
N SER A 335 4.88 14.96 15.23
CA SER A 335 4.63 13.91 14.25
C SER A 335 5.62 13.98 13.10
N ILE A 336 6.16 12.82 12.69
CA ILE A 336 7.12 12.70 11.61
C ILE A 336 6.66 11.60 10.67
N MET A 337 6.44 11.94 9.40
CA MET A 337 6.23 10.95 8.37
C MET A 337 7.57 10.54 7.78
N LEU A 338 7.85 9.24 7.78
CA LEU A 338 9.03 8.68 7.13
C LEU A 338 8.64 8.10 5.77
N GLU A 339 9.26 8.62 4.72
CA GLU A 339 9.13 8.05 3.38
C GLU A 339 9.49 6.55 3.40
N HIS A 340 8.64 5.72 2.77
CA HIS A 340 8.78 4.27 2.86
C HIS A 340 8.72 3.55 1.51
N ALA A 341 8.34 4.25 0.43
CA ALA A 341 8.18 3.67 -0.90
C ALA A 341 9.04 4.39 -1.94
N PHE A 342 9.51 3.64 -2.93
CA PHE A 342 10.10 4.18 -4.14
C PHE A 342 8.99 4.74 -5.01
N ALA A 343 9.06 6.00 -5.37
CA ALA A 343 8.01 6.68 -6.13
C ALA A 343 8.58 7.55 -7.25
N ASN A 344 7.73 7.93 -8.17
CA ASN A 344 8.01 8.93 -9.18
C ASN A 344 7.64 10.32 -8.62
N TYR A 345 8.56 11.28 -8.73
CA TYR A 345 8.45 12.62 -8.15
C TYR A 345 8.37 13.66 -9.26
N THR A 346 7.29 13.63 -10.06
CA THR A 346 7.04 14.58 -11.14
C THR A 346 5.77 15.39 -10.90
N LYS A 347 5.61 16.48 -11.64
CA LYS A 347 4.42 17.34 -11.57
C LYS A 347 3.17 16.58 -12.03
N GLU A 348 3.30 15.74 -13.05
CA GLU A 348 2.22 14.95 -13.62
C GLU A 348 1.66 13.95 -12.61
N ILE A 349 2.56 13.31 -11.85
CA ILE A 349 2.20 12.35 -10.80
C ILE A 349 1.63 13.03 -9.56
N SER A 350 1.95 14.29 -9.31
CA SER A 350 1.52 14.98 -8.08
C SER A 350 0.01 14.97 -7.85
N ARG A 351 -0.79 14.90 -8.92
CA ARG A 351 -2.24 14.77 -8.84
C ARG A 351 -2.68 13.46 -8.18
N TYR A 352 -1.93 12.39 -8.43
CA TYR A 352 -2.23 11.03 -7.96
C TYR A 352 -1.52 10.68 -6.65
N ASP A 353 -0.60 11.53 -6.21
CA ASP A 353 0.18 11.36 -4.98
C ASP A 353 -0.61 11.74 -3.71
N ILE A 354 -1.91 11.64 -3.79
CA ILE A 354 -2.83 12.04 -2.73
C ILE A 354 -2.77 11.07 -1.55
N LEU A 355 -2.49 9.80 -1.84
CA LEU A 355 -2.39 8.74 -0.84
C LEU A 355 -1.06 8.74 -0.09
N SER A 356 -0.05 9.47 -0.54
CA SER A 356 1.18 9.70 0.23
C SER A 356 0.96 10.69 1.38
N SER A 357 -0.07 11.54 1.26
CA SER A 357 -0.60 12.37 2.37
C SER A 357 0.42 13.27 3.05
N TYR A 358 1.45 13.71 2.34
CA TYR A 358 2.50 14.59 2.90
C TYR A 358 1.94 15.86 3.54
N THR A 359 0.86 16.40 2.97
CA THR A 359 0.21 17.61 3.46
C THR A 359 -0.55 17.40 4.77
N LEU A 360 -0.95 16.17 5.08
CA LEU A 360 -1.71 15.83 6.30
C LEU A 360 -0.81 15.76 7.55
N PHE A 361 0.51 15.65 7.38
CA PHE A 361 1.43 15.67 8.51
C PHE A 361 1.70 17.11 8.95
N PRO A 362 1.36 17.48 10.17
CA PRO A 362 1.45 18.88 10.62
C PRO A 362 2.88 19.33 10.89
N HIS A 363 3.81 18.44 11.26
CA HIS A 363 5.13 18.83 11.72
C HIS A 363 6.24 18.53 10.71
N LYS A 364 6.74 17.32 10.61
CA LYS A 364 7.95 17.01 9.84
C LYS A 364 7.73 15.86 8.86
N ILE A 365 8.48 15.88 7.77
CA ILE A 365 8.53 14.81 6.75
C ILE A 365 9.99 14.43 6.57
N ALA A 366 10.30 13.16 6.82
CA ALA A 366 11.63 12.60 6.65
C ALA A 366 11.72 11.89 5.30
N VAL A 367 12.54 12.42 4.40
CA VAL A 367 12.70 11.94 3.02
C VAL A 367 14.08 11.34 2.77
N TRP A 368 14.18 10.58 1.69
CA TRP A 368 15.37 9.83 1.38
C TRP A 368 16.49 10.67 0.80
N GLY A 369 16.20 11.64 -0.06
CA GLY A 369 17.22 12.43 -0.75
C GLY A 369 16.75 13.77 -1.26
N ASN A 370 17.59 14.38 -2.11
CA ASN A 370 17.32 15.70 -2.66
C ASN A 370 16.20 15.69 -3.71
N VAL A 371 16.03 14.62 -4.46
CA VAL A 371 14.93 14.47 -5.43
C VAL A 371 13.58 14.65 -4.73
N GLN A 372 13.38 13.96 -3.62
CA GLN A 372 12.16 14.04 -2.82
C GLN A 372 11.99 15.41 -2.16
N LYS A 373 13.09 15.96 -1.61
CA LYS A 373 13.06 17.30 -1.01
C LYS A 373 12.60 18.34 -2.03
N ASN A 374 13.19 18.33 -3.24
CA ASN A 374 12.85 19.28 -4.29
C ASN A 374 11.39 19.11 -4.75
N TYR A 375 10.92 17.89 -4.91
CA TYR A 375 9.53 17.62 -5.21
C TYR A 375 8.58 18.22 -4.17
N LEU A 376 8.87 18.01 -2.88
CA LEU A 376 8.03 18.52 -1.81
C LEU A 376 8.04 20.06 -1.75
N THR A 377 9.19 20.69 -1.96
CA THR A 377 9.29 22.16 -1.91
C THR A 377 8.74 22.83 -3.17
N GLU A 378 9.10 22.35 -4.36
CA GLU A 378 8.82 23.04 -5.62
C GLU A 378 7.45 22.68 -6.20
N ILE A 379 6.98 21.43 -6.01
CA ILE A 379 5.72 20.94 -6.59
C ILE A 379 4.60 20.90 -5.54
N ARG A 380 4.91 20.43 -4.30
CA ARG A 380 3.91 20.31 -3.24
C ARG A 380 3.84 21.55 -2.33
N ASN A 381 4.69 22.55 -2.53
CA ASN A 381 4.77 23.80 -1.75
C ASN A 381 4.90 23.56 -0.23
N ILE A 382 5.63 22.51 0.15
CA ILE A 382 5.92 22.23 1.55
C ILE A 382 7.15 23.03 1.99
N SER A 383 7.04 23.74 3.10
CA SER A 383 8.13 24.54 3.63
C SER A 383 9.35 23.69 3.97
N GLU A 384 10.54 24.17 3.61
CA GLU A 384 11.80 23.43 3.75
C GLU A 384 12.12 23.06 5.20
N ASP A 385 11.74 23.91 6.16
CA ASP A 385 11.92 23.66 7.59
C ASP A 385 11.15 22.43 8.09
N ARG A 386 10.12 22.01 7.37
CA ARG A 386 9.36 20.79 7.66
C ARG A 386 10.02 19.53 7.12
N ILE A 387 11.05 19.62 6.27
CA ILE A 387 11.65 18.49 5.57
C ILE A 387 12.97 18.09 6.23
N ILE A 388 13.08 16.80 6.56
CA ILE A 388 14.31 16.17 7.07
C ILE A 388 14.86 15.25 5.98
N THR A 389 16.03 15.55 5.43
CA THR A 389 16.68 14.67 4.45
C THR A 389 17.60 13.69 5.18
N CYS A 390 17.09 12.51 5.51
CA CYS A 390 17.80 11.54 6.35
C CYS A 390 18.36 10.32 5.61
N GLY A 391 17.93 10.07 4.37
CA GLY A 391 18.19 8.79 3.69
C GLY A 391 17.11 7.75 3.99
N SER A 392 17.33 6.52 3.55
CA SER A 392 16.37 5.44 3.71
C SER A 392 16.82 4.43 4.78
N PRO A 393 16.29 4.51 6.02
CA PRO A 393 16.67 3.60 7.12
C PRO A 393 16.41 2.12 6.80
N ARG A 394 15.39 1.82 5.97
CA ARG A 394 15.10 0.44 5.57
C ARG A 394 16.15 -0.16 4.65
N HIS A 395 16.90 0.68 3.93
CA HIS A 395 17.91 0.24 2.97
C HIS A 395 19.34 0.22 3.52
N ASP A 396 19.59 0.69 4.75
CA ASP A 396 20.91 0.62 5.36
C ASP A 396 21.50 -0.81 5.33
N ASN A 397 20.67 -1.81 5.61
CA ASN A 397 21.07 -3.22 5.55
C ASN A 397 21.38 -3.71 4.12
N PHE A 398 20.77 -3.14 3.09
CA PHE A 398 21.07 -3.49 1.70
C PHE A 398 22.47 -3.05 1.32
N PHE A 399 22.87 -1.84 1.71
CA PHE A 399 24.23 -1.35 1.49
C PHE A 399 25.27 -2.19 2.23
N ASN A 400 24.96 -2.67 3.43
CA ASN A 400 25.86 -3.50 4.24
C ASN A 400 25.98 -4.93 3.69
N ASN A 401 24.94 -5.43 3.02
CA ASN A 401 24.87 -6.77 2.44
C ASN A 401 25.21 -6.80 0.94
N SER A 402 25.67 -5.68 0.37
CA SER A 402 26.09 -5.62 -1.03
C SER A 402 27.35 -6.47 -1.23
N ILE A 403 27.23 -7.50 -2.05
CA ILE A 403 28.33 -8.36 -2.48
C ILE A 403 28.87 -7.84 -3.82
N ASN A 404 30.18 -7.89 -4.02
CA ASN A 404 30.76 -7.51 -5.31
C ASN A 404 30.15 -8.35 -6.43
N TYR A 405 29.81 -7.68 -7.52
CA TYR A 405 29.22 -8.34 -8.66
C TYR A 405 30.26 -9.20 -9.37
N ASN A 406 29.99 -10.50 -9.49
CA ASN A 406 30.77 -11.42 -10.31
C ASN A 406 29.83 -12.22 -11.22
N PRO A 407 29.71 -11.85 -12.50
CA PRO A 407 28.75 -12.48 -13.42
C PRO A 407 29.09 -13.95 -13.72
N SER A 408 30.33 -14.38 -13.50
CA SER A 408 30.74 -15.77 -13.74
C SER A 408 30.29 -16.73 -12.63
N GLU A 409 30.00 -16.22 -11.44
CA GLU A 409 29.57 -17.04 -10.31
C GLU A 409 28.04 -17.18 -10.21
N ASN A 410 27.29 -16.34 -10.93
CA ASN A 410 25.85 -16.28 -10.83
C ASN A 410 25.17 -16.78 -12.09
N ASP A 411 24.35 -17.81 -11.99
CA ASP A 411 23.62 -18.42 -13.13
C ASP A 411 22.15 -18.00 -13.24
N THR A 412 21.72 -17.04 -12.45
CA THR A 412 20.31 -16.72 -12.31
C THR A 412 19.96 -15.39 -12.99
N ILE A 413 18.86 -15.39 -13.73
CA ILE A 413 18.11 -14.19 -14.12
C ILE A 413 16.89 -14.08 -13.19
N LEU A 414 16.80 -12.99 -12.45
CA LEU A 414 15.69 -12.73 -11.55
C LEU A 414 14.60 -11.93 -12.28
N LEU A 415 13.45 -12.54 -12.47
CA LEU A 415 12.27 -11.88 -13.05
C LEU A 415 11.36 -11.41 -11.92
N CYS A 416 11.07 -10.10 -11.87
CA CYS A 416 10.20 -9.45 -10.90
C CYS A 416 9.00 -8.80 -11.60
N PRO A 417 7.96 -9.57 -11.95
CA PRO A 417 6.75 -9.03 -12.56
C PRO A 417 5.95 -8.24 -11.51
N ARG A 418 5.86 -6.92 -11.69
CA ARG A 418 5.04 -6.09 -10.83
C ARG A 418 3.57 -6.31 -11.18
N PRO A 419 2.69 -6.63 -10.22
CA PRO A 419 1.27 -6.80 -10.50
C PRO A 419 0.60 -5.46 -10.79
N ILE A 420 -0.46 -5.49 -11.60
CA ILE A 420 -1.38 -4.37 -11.76
C ILE A 420 -2.12 -4.17 -10.44
N VAL A 421 -2.17 -2.92 -9.96
CA VAL A 421 -2.89 -2.49 -8.76
C VAL A 421 -3.82 -1.34 -9.14
N GLU A 422 -5.11 -1.53 -8.98
CA GLU A 422 -6.13 -0.53 -9.37
C GLU A 422 -6.25 0.61 -8.37
N VAL A 423 -5.22 1.42 -8.20
CA VAL A 423 -5.26 2.57 -7.28
C VAL A 423 -5.79 3.83 -7.99
N ALA A 424 -5.38 4.07 -9.22
CA ALA A 424 -5.72 5.30 -9.94
C ALA A 424 -6.88 5.15 -10.93
N GLY A 425 -7.48 3.97 -11.04
CA GLY A 425 -8.60 3.72 -11.96
C GLY A 425 -8.21 3.67 -13.44
N HIS A 426 -6.91 3.61 -13.77
CA HIS A 426 -6.41 3.66 -15.15
C HIS A 426 -6.32 2.29 -15.84
N TYR A 427 -6.46 1.20 -15.10
CA TYR A 427 -6.33 -0.13 -15.68
C TYR A 427 -7.68 -0.67 -16.17
N SER A 428 -7.64 -1.33 -17.31
CA SER A 428 -8.77 -1.99 -17.95
C SER A 428 -8.54 -3.50 -18.05
N THR A 429 -9.57 -4.24 -18.44
CA THR A 429 -9.43 -5.68 -18.77
C THR A 429 -8.36 -5.90 -19.85
N ASN A 430 -8.22 -4.97 -20.81
CA ASN A 430 -7.16 -5.03 -21.84
C ASN A 430 -5.76 -4.91 -21.24
N SER A 431 -5.58 -4.13 -20.19
CA SER A 431 -4.28 -4.02 -19.50
C SER A 431 -3.82 -5.38 -18.96
N PHE A 432 -4.73 -6.17 -18.39
CA PHE A 432 -4.43 -7.53 -17.92
C PHE A 432 -4.15 -8.48 -19.08
N VAL A 433 -4.86 -8.37 -20.21
CA VAL A 433 -4.64 -9.18 -21.41
C VAL A 433 -3.25 -8.88 -21.99
N ASN A 434 -2.93 -7.61 -22.16
CA ASN A 434 -1.61 -7.20 -22.66
C ASN A 434 -0.48 -7.65 -21.75
N TYR A 435 -0.67 -7.51 -20.44
CA TYR A 435 0.30 -7.96 -19.45
C TYR A 435 0.57 -9.48 -19.59
N GLU A 436 -0.47 -10.30 -19.70
CA GLU A 436 -0.32 -11.74 -19.89
C GLU A 436 0.45 -12.08 -21.17
N LEU A 437 0.16 -11.39 -22.29
CA LEU A 437 0.84 -11.59 -23.56
C LEU A 437 2.34 -11.24 -23.45
N VAL A 438 2.65 -10.09 -22.84
CA VAL A 438 4.04 -9.67 -22.63
C VAL A 438 4.78 -10.63 -21.70
N LEU A 439 4.15 -11.05 -20.60
CA LEU A 439 4.73 -12.01 -19.68
C LEU A 439 5.09 -13.33 -20.39
N LYS A 440 4.20 -13.85 -21.24
CA LYS A 440 4.46 -15.04 -22.04
C LYS A 440 5.65 -14.84 -22.99
N LYS A 441 5.68 -13.70 -23.70
CA LYS A 441 6.79 -13.33 -24.61
C LYS A 441 8.12 -13.30 -23.86
N VAL A 442 8.14 -12.66 -22.69
CA VAL A 442 9.33 -12.56 -21.83
C VAL A 442 9.83 -13.94 -21.40
N ILE A 443 8.96 -14.80 -20.88
CA ILE A 443 9.35 -16.15 -20.45
C ILE A 443 9.95 -16.94 -21.62
N HIS A 444 9.32 -16.91 -22.80
CA HIS A 444 9.85 -17.61 -23.98
C HIS A 444 11.20 -17.06 -24.45
N GLN A 445 11.45 -15.76 -24.32
CA GLN A 445 12.75 -15.16 -24.63
C GLN A 445 13.81 -15.57 -23.61
N LEU A 446 13.48 -15.57 -22.32
CA LEU A 446 14.39 -16.00 -21.26
C LEU A 446 14.80 -17.48 -21.38
N GLN A 447 13.88 -18.36 -21.78
CA GLN A 447 14.17 -19.79 -22.03
C GLN A 447 15.21 -20.02 -23.11
N LYS A 448 15.41 -19.07 -24.06
CA LYS A 448 16.43 -19.16 -25.12
C LYS A 448 17.84 -18.84 -24.63
N ILE A 449 17.98 -18.27 -23.45
CA ILE A 449 19.27 -17.89 -22.86
C ILE A 449 19.91 -19.16 -22.26
N LYS A 450 20.94 -19.64 -22.92
CA LYS A 450 21.68 -20.85 -22.50
C LYS A 450 22.34 -20.63 -21.13
N HIS A 451 22.37 -21.67 -20.31
CA HIS A 451 23.08 -21.71 -19.02
C HIS A 451 22.58 -20.67 -17.99
N SER A 452 21.32 -20.26 -18.06
CA SER A 452 20.73 -19.37 -17.05
C SER A 452 19.51 -20.00 -16.40
N ASN A 453 19.46 -19.94 -15.07
CA ASN A 453 18.29 -20.30 -14.29
C ASN A 453 17.34 -19.10 -14.19
N ILE A 454 16.05 -19.32 -14.38
CA ILE A 454 15.04 -18.28 -14.21
C ILE A 454 14.41 -18.45 -12.82
N ILE A 455 14.47 -17.40 -12.01
CA ILE A 455 13.72 -17.32 -10.76
C ILE A 455 12.74 -16.17 -10.87
N VAL A 456 11.48 -16.41 -10.52
CA VAL A 456 10.46 -15.38 -10.48
C VAL A 456 10.18 -14.99 -9.03
N LYS A 457 10.29 -13.70 -8.73
CA LYS A 457 9.90 -13.12 -7.43
C LYS A 457 8.60 -12.35 -7.60
N LEU A 458 7.51 -12.89 -7.05
CA LEU A 458 6.23 -12.19 -7.01
C LEU A 458 6.22 -11.14 -5.88
N HIS A 459 5.36 -10.12 -6.05
CA HIS A 459 5.13 -9.12 -5.01
C HIS A 459 4.65 -9.78 -3.72
N PRO A 460 5.15 -9.38 -2.54
CA PRO A 460 4.82 -10.04 -1.27
C PRO A 460 3.38 -9.79 -0.80
N GLY A 461 2.73 -8.73 -1.27
CA GLY A 461 1.34 -8.39 -0.92
C GLY A 461 0.32 -9.38 -1.47
N ASP A 462 -0.87 -9.40 -0.86
CA ASP A 462 -2.03 -10.13 -1.38
C ASP A 462 -2.66 -9.31 -2.49
N ILE A 463 -2.18 -9.55 -3.70
CA ILE A 463 -2.67 -8.90 -4.91
C ILE A 463 -3.21 -10.01 -5.83
N ASP A 464 -4.47 -9.93 -6.18
CA ASP A 464 -5.14 -10.93 -7.02
C ASP A 464 -4.40 -11.22 -8.32
N HIS A 465 -3.78 -10.18 -8.92
CA HIS A 465 -3.00 -10.32 -10.13
C HIS A 465 -1.78 -11.24 -9.97
N ASN A 466 -1.18 -11.35 -8.79
CA ASN A 466 -0.10 -12.30 -8.52
C ASN A 466 -0.51 -13.75 -8.84
N ASN A 467 -1.75 -14.12 -8.56
CA ASN A 467 -2.26 -15.46 -8.83
C ASN A 467 -2.42 -15.71 -10.33
N LEU A 468 -2.80 -14.68 -11.10
CA LEU A 468 -2.87 -14.74 -12.57
C LEU A 468 -1.47 -14.88 -13.17
N ILE A 469 -0.52 -14.06 -12.71
CA ILE A 469 0.89 -14.13 -13.12
C ILE A 469 1.46 -15.53 -12.85
N LYS A 470 1.27 -16.04 -11.63
CA LYS A 470 1.73 -17.38 -11.24
C LYS A 470 1.18 -18.46 -12.16
N LYS A 471 -0.14 -18.46 -12.41
CA LYS A 471 -0.80 -19.43 -13.28
C LYS A 471 -0.30 -19.33 -14.74
N ALA A 472 -0.10 -18.12 -15.25
CA ALA A 472 0.42 -17.89 -16.60
C ALA A 472 1.83 -18.48 -16.75
N ILE A 473 2.72 -18.23 -15.80
CA ILE A 473 4.10 -18.77 -15.81
C ILE A 473 4.08 -20.30 -15.73
N GLN A 474 3.33 -20.88 -14.79
CA GLN A 474 3.26 -22.32 -14.61
C GLN A 474 2.66 -23.07 -15.82
N LYS A 475 1.79 -22.39 -16.58
CA LYS A 475 1.25 -22.95 -17.84
C LYS A 475 2.30 -23.01 -18.95
N ILE A 476 3.28 -22.09 -18.95
CA ILE A 476 4.34 -22.05 -19.96
C ILE A 476 5.47 -23.03 -19.58
N ASP A 477 5.94 -22.96 -18.35
CA ASP A 477 6.98 -23.83 -17.82
C ASP A 477 6.80 -24.06 -16.31
N PRO A 478 6.31 -25.24 -15.91
CA PRO A 478 6.09 -25.56 -14.49
C PRO A 478 7.40 -25.71 -13.69
N ARG A 479 8.58 -25.80 -14.35
CA ARG A 479 9.88 -25.92 -13.69
C ARG A 479 10.43 -24.58 -13.22
N ILE A 480 9.91 -23.45 -13.70
CA ILE A 480 10.33 -22.11 -13.26
C ILE A 480 10.05 -21.97 -11.77
N LEU A 481 11.10 -21.66 -11.00
CA LEU A 481 10.98 -21.44 -9.58
C LEU A 481 10.29 -20.10 -9.30
N ILE A 482 9.14 -20.15 -8.64
CA ILE A 482 8.39 -18.96 -8.21
C ILE A 482 8.55 -18.81 -6.70
N SER A 483 9.11 -17.68 -6.26
CA SER A 483 9.33 -17.38 -4.83
C SER A 483 8.52 -16.19 -4.37
N ASN A 484 7.75 -16.38 -3.29
CA ASN A 484 7.04 -15.30 -2.60
C ASN A 484 7.74 -14.87 -1.29
N THR A 485 8.51 -15.76 -0.68
CA THR A 485 8.97 -15.63 0.70
C THR A 485 10.46 -15.37 0.84
N LYS A 486 11.30 -15.84 -0.11
CA LYS A 486 12.75 -15.59 -0.05
C LYS A 486 13.05 -14.08 0.01
N PRO A 487 13.98 -13.65 0.87
CA PRO A 487 14.40 -12.26 0.95
C PRO A 487 14.92 -11.76 -0.39
N ILE A 488 14.44 -10.58 -0.79
CA ILE A 488 14.76 -10.03 -2.13
C ILE A 488 16.26 -9.76 -2.29
N HIS A 489 16.94 -9.29 -1.26
CA HIS A 489 18.38 -9.02 -1.32
C HIS A 489 19.24 -10.27 -1.60
N GLU A 490 18.82 -11.44 -1.11
CA GLU A 490 19.50 -12.71 -1.42
C GLU A 490 19.33 -13.09 -2.89
N LEU A 491 18.08 -12.93 -3.42
CA LEU A 491 17.79 -13.24 -4.80
C LEU A 491 18.53 -12.30 -5.75
N ILE A 492 18.55 -10.99 -5.46
CA ILE A 492 19.28 -10.01 -6.26
C ILE A 492 20.79 -10.30 -6.23
N ASN A 493 21.38 -10.54 -5.04
CA ASN A 493 22.81 -10.83 -4.93
C ASN A 493 23.25 -12.08 -5.73
N ASN A 494 22.37 -13.07 -5.86
CA ASN A 494 22.63 -14.29 -6.61
C ASN A 494 22.24 -14.21 -8.08
N SER A 495 21.91 -13.02 -8.61
CA SER A 495 21.46 -12.86 -10.00
C SER A 495 22.51 -12.19 -10.88
N LYS A 496 22.62 -12.62 -12.12
CA LYS A 496 23.39 -11.95 -13.20
C LYS A 496 22.71 -10.64 -13.62
N LEU A 497 21.39 -10.68 -13.66
CA LEU A 497 20.54 -9.63 -14.19
C LEU A 497 19.20 -9.66 -13.46
N VAL A 498 18.65 -8.49 -13.19
CA VAL A 498 17.28 -8.33 -12.69
C VAL A 498 16.41 -7.77 -13.82
N LEU A 499 15.32 -8.44 -14.12
CA LEU A 499 14.33 -8.02 -15.08
C LEU A 499 13.04 -7.69 -14.37
N VAL A 500 12.57 -6.46 -14.49
CA VAL A 500 11.31 -5.99 -13.93
C VAL A 500 10.30 -5.80 -15.05
N ILE A 501 9.05 -6.22 -14.86
CA ILE A 501 7.94 -5.87 -15.74
C ILE A 501 7.11 -4.83 -15.01
N SER A 502 7.06 -3.61 -15.54
CA SER A 502 6.29 -2.50 -15.00
C SER A 502 5.05 -2.25 -15.85
N PRO A 503 3.84 -2.37 -15.28
CA PRO A 503 2.61 -2.12 -16.04
C PRO A 503 2.52 -0.68 -16.54
N ASP A 504 3.10 0.27 -15.82
CA ASP A 504 3.12 1.70 -16.14
C ASP A 504 4.24 2.45 -15.40
N GLY A 505 4.30 3.76 -15.60
CA GLY A 505 5.21 4.67 -14.88
C GLY A 505 4.64 5.28 -13.60
N PHE A 506 3.47 4.86 -13.15
CA PHE A 506 2.80 5.48 -12.01
C PHE A 506 3.47 5.12 -10.66
N ASP A 507 3.78 3.84 -10.46
CA ASP A 507 4.35 3.33 -9.21
C ASP A 507 5.51 2.37 -9.51
N PRO A 508 6.76 2.83 -9.41
CA PRO A 508 7.93 2.04 -9.78
C PRO A 508 8.17 0.90 -8.80
N SER A 509 8.74 -0.18 -9.31
CA SER A 509 9.13 -1.30 -8.45
C SER A 509 10.32 -0.94 -7.56
N THR A 510 10.15 -1.07 -6.24
CA THR A 510 11.25 -0.89 -5.27
C THR A 510 12.44 -1.84 -5.56
N VAL A 511 12.20 -2.97 -6.22
CA VAL A 511 13.25 -3.91 -6.63
C VAL A 511 14.28 -3.25 -7.55
N ILE A 512 13.89 -2.26 -8.36
CA ILE A 512 14.81 -1.49 -9.19
C ILE A 512 15.83 -0.78 -8.31
N LEU A 513 15.37 0.00 -7.33
CA LEU A 513 16.25 0.70 -6.38
C LEU A 513 17.13 -0.27 -5.59
N GLU A 514 16.54 -1.35 -5.09
CA GLU A 514 17.26 -2.39 -4.33
C GLU A 514 18.36 -3.06 -5.18
N SER A 515 18.10 -3.26 -6.48
CA SER A 515 19.08 -3.82 -7.42
C SER A 515 20.23 -2.86 -7.70
N ILE A 516 19.94 -1.56 -7.86
CA ILE A 516 20.96 -0.51 -8.03
C ILE A 516 21.85 -0.45 -6.77
N ILE A 517 21.27 -0.47 -5.56
CA ILE A 517 22.02 -0.50 -4.30
C ILE A 517 22.94 -1.71 -4.24
N LEU A 518 22.46 -2.88 -4.67
CA LEU A 518 23.20 -4.13 -4.68
C LEU A 518 24.11 -4.30 -5.91
N LYS A 519 24.26 -3.26 -6.72
CA LYS A 519 25.11 -3.22 -7.92
C LYS A 519 24.78 -4.32 -8.93
N ARG A 520 23.50 -4.55 -9.17
CA ARG A 520 23.03 -5.49 -10.19
C ARG A 520 22.43 -4.71 -11.36
N PRO A 521 22.80 -5.05 -12.60
CA PRO A 521 22.17 -4.42 -13.78
C PRO A 521 20.68 -4.75 -13.81
N VAL A 522 19.88 -3.77 -14.24
CA VAL A 522 18.44 -3.88 -14.30
C VAL A 522 17.94 -3.57 -15.70
N ILE A 523 17.07 -4.41 -16.23
CA ILE A 523 16.20 -4.07 -17.35
C ILE A 523 14.79 -3.86 -16.78
N ASN A 524 14.19 -2.73 -17.11
CA ASN A 524 12.80 -2.44 -16.80
C ASN A 524 11.96 -2.47 -18.07
N LEU A 525 11.10 -3.47 -18.20
CA LEU A 525 10.18 -3.62 -19.32
C LEU A 525 8.89 -2.86 -19.02
N VAL A 526 8.63 -1.80 -19.78
CA VAL A 526 7.49 -0.91 -19.59
C VAL A 526 6.39 -1.26 -20.57
N LEU A 527 5.16 -1.48 -20.05
CA LEU A 527 3.99 -1.80 -20.86
C LEU A 527 3.25 -0.56 -21.33
N ASP A 528 3.20 0.46 -20.48
CA ASP A 528 2.56 1.73 -20.76
C ASP A 528 3.49 2.88 -20.36
N ASN A 529 3.80 3.75 -21.29
CA ASN A 529 4.71 4.90 -21.08
C ASN A 529 4.03 6.09 -20.40
N LYS A 530 2.74 6.00 -20.07
CA LYS A 530 2.05 7.06 -19.37
C LYS A 530 2.68 7.29 -17.99
N PHE A 531 2.99 8.55 -17.68
CA PHE A 531 3.67 8.97 -16.45
C PHE A 531 5.11 8.46 -16.25
N TYR A 532 5.71 7.90 -17.29
CA TYR A 532 7.05 7.31 -17.21
C TYR A 532 8.14 8.37 -17.41
N ASP A 533 8.71 8.88 -16.33
CA ASP A 533 9.83 9.84 -16.30
C ASP A 533 10.61 9.67 -14.98
N PHE A 534 11.31 8.55 -14.86
CA PHE A 534 12.05 8.27 -13.64
C PHE A 534 13.46 8.85 -13.67
N SER A 535 13.91 9.37 -12.52
CA SER A 535 15.24 9.95 -12.38
C SER A 535 16.39 8.97 -12.66
N TYR A 536 16.20 7.67 -12.44
CA TYR A 536 17.20 6.65 -12.79
C TYR A 536 17.44 6.50 -14.31
N GLU A 537 16.45 6.88 -15.13
CA GLU A 537 16.61 6.91 -16.59
C GLU A 537 17.45 8.08 -17.06
N LYS A 538 17.25 9.26 -16.44
CA LYS A 538 18.06 10.45 -16.72
C LYS A 538 19.55 10.21 -16.44
N HIS A 539 19.85 9.26 -15.55
CA HIS A 539 21.21 8.84 -15.21
C HIS A 539 21.69 7.62 -16.01
N ASN A 540 20.86 7.03 -16.88
CA ASN A 540 21.14 5.76 -17.55
C ASN A 540 21.51 4.63 -16.56
N ALA A 541 20.91 4.64 -15.38
CA ALA A 541 21.17 3.67 -14.32
C ALA A 541 20.38 2.36 -14.47
N VAL A 542 19.38 2.36 -15.37
CA VAL A 542 18.50 1.25 -15.71
C VAL A 542 18.26 1.27 -17.21
N ILE A 543 18.19 0.12 -17.84
CA ILE A 543 17.76 0.01 -19.22
C ILE A 543 16.25 -0.14 -19.23
N SER A 544 15.55 0.93 -19.59
CA SER A 544 14.09 0.88 -19.79
C SER A 544 13.77 0.66 -21.24
N ILE A 545 12.98 -0.36 -21.51
CA ILE A 545 12.56 -0.74 -22.86
C ILE A 545 11.05 -0.95 -22.93
N SER A 546 10.46 -0.61 -24.08
CA SER A 546 9.11 -0.98 -24.40
C SER A 546 9.02 -2.49 -24.66
N HIS A 547 7.86 -3.08 -24.42
CA HIS A 547 7.56 -4.49 -24.71
C HIS A 547 7.63 -4.83 -26.22
N GLU A 548 7.67 -3.82 -27.08
CA GLU A 548 7.82 -3.97 -28.53
C GLU A 548 9.29 -4.15 -28.95
N ASN A 549 10.24 -3.70 -28.14
CA ASN A 549 11.66 -3.80 -28.39
C ASN A 549 12.19 -5.24 -28.28
N ASN A 550 13.40 -5.45 -28.82
CA ASN A 550 14.07 -6.76 -28.74
C ASN A 550 14.73 -6.96 -27.35
N LEU A 551 13.97 -7.49 -26.41
CA LEU A 551 14.46 -7.78 -25.05
C LEU A 551 15.70 -8.70 -25.05
N ASN A 552 15.78 -9.68 -25.98
CA ASN A 552 16.90 -10.62 -26.01
C ASN A 552 18.22 -9.92 -26.35
N GLU A 553 18.20 -8.94 -27.22
CA GLU A 553 19.39 -8.14 -27.60
C GLU A 553 19.94 -7.39 -26.38
N GLU A 554 19.11 -6.70 -25.62
CA GLU A 554 19.54 -5.98 -24.43
C GLU A 554 20.04 -6.92 -23.33
N ILE A 555 19.42 -8.07 -23.14
CA ILE A 555 19.91 -9.08 -22.21
C ILE A 555 21.31 -9.57 -22.64
N GLN A 556 21.49 -9.94 -23.90
CA GLN A 556 22.79 -10.41 -24.40
C GLN A 556 23.86 -9.32 -24.29
N ARG A 557 23.52 -8.07 -24.57
CA ARG A 557 24.42 -6.93 -24.41
C ARG A 557 24.91 -6.80 -22.96
N ILE A 558 24.01 -6.83 -21.99
CA ILE A 558 24.40 -6.77 -20.57
C ILE A 558 25.24 -7.97 -20.16
N LEU A 559 24.90 -9.18 -20.60
CA LEU A 559 25.60 -10.39 -20.19
C LEU A 559 27.00 -10.51 -20.81
N ASN A 560 27.20 -10.04 -22.03
CA ASN A 560 28.42 -10.25 -22.79
C ASN A 560 29.34 -9.01 -22.82
N ASP A 561 28.83 -7.79 -22.75
CA ASP A 561 29.62 -6.56 -22.72
C ASP A 561 29.86 -6.08 -21.29
N SER A 562 31.08 -6.36 -20.79
CA SER A 562 31.46 -5.97 -19.44
C SER A 562 31.62 -4.45 -19.29
N THR A 563 32.03 -3.74 -20.34
CA THR A 563 32.19 -2.28 -20.32
C THR A 563 30.84 -1.61 -20.16
N PHE A 564 29.88 -1.98 -20.99
CA PHE A 564 28.52 -1.47 -20.95
C PHE A 564 27.83 -1.80 -19.59
N ARG A 565 27.99 -3.01 -19.12
CA ARG A 565 27.46 -3.41 -17.82
C ARG A 565 28.02 -2.60 -16.66
N ASN A 566 29.36 -2.37 -16.65
CA ASN A 566 30.00 -1.59 -15.60
C ASN A 566 29.59 -0.10 -15.67
N GLU A 567 29.36 0.44 -16.86
CA GLU A 567 28.81 1.77 -17.06
C GLU A 567 27.43 1.92 -16.40
N ILE A 568 26.51 0.98 -16.63
CA ILE A 568 25.17 0.98 -15.97
C ILE A 568 25.31 0.95 -14.45
N ILE A 569 26.19 0.11 -13.90
CA ILE A 569 26.42 0.01 -12.47
C ILE A 569 26.97 1.33 -11.90
N GLU A 570 27.90 1.97 -12.60
CA GLU A 570 28.46 3.26 -12.18
C GLU A 570 27.43 4.38 -12.27
N ASN A 571 26.63 4.42 -13.33
CA ASN A 571 25.49 5.32 -13.46
C ASN A 571 24.48 5.15 -12.32
N GLY A 572 24.24 3.90 -11.90
CA GLY A 572 23.46 3.58 -10.72
C GLY A 572 24.06 4.19 -9.44
N ARG A 573 25.37 4.16 -9.27
CA ARG A 573 26.07 4.80 -8.15
C ARG A 573 25.90 6.32 -8.14
N ILE A 574 25.91 6.94 -9.33
CA ILE A 574 25.69 8.39 -9.49
C ILE A 574 24.24 8.71 -9.12
N PHE A 575 23.27 7.99 -9.67
CA PHE A 575 21.85 8.14 -9.33
C PHE A 575 21.61 8.05 -7.82
N LEU A 576 22.21 7.08 -7.13
CA LEU A 576 22.01 6.90 -5.69
C LEU A 576 22.49 8.11 -4.87
N LYS A 577 23.46 8.91 -5.32
CA LYS A 577 23.91 10.10 -4.59
C LYS A 577 22.84 11.19 -4.52
N ASP A 578 22.02 11.29 -5.55
CA ASP A 578 20.94 12.29 -5.62
C ASP A 578 19.65 11.76 -4.97
N TYR A 579 19.39 10.46 -5.12
CA TYR A 579 18.14 9.84 -4.68
C TYR A 579 18.14 9.42 -3.21
N LEU A 580 19.27 8.99 -2.68
CA LEU A 580 19.44 8.55 -1.30
C LEU A 580 20.59 9.31 -0.62
N ASN A 581 20.30 9.98 0.48
CA ASN A 581 21.34 10.56 1.31
C ASN A 581 21.80 9.57 2.39
N ASN A 582 22.93 9.83 3.03
CA ASN A 582 23.40 9.09 4.21
C ASN A 582 23.46 7.57 4.03
N HIS A 583 23.95 7.07 2.90
CA HIS A 583 24.11 5.64 2.65
C HIS A 583 24.72 4.92 3.86
N LYS A 584 24.13 3.81 4.30
CA LYS A 584 24.50 3.00 5.49
C LYS A 584 24.27 3.68 6.85
N ASN A 585 23.93 4.98 6.87
CA ASN A 585 23.79 5.76 8.09
C ASN A 585 22.44 6.50 8.18
N ALA A 586 21.46 6.17 7.34
CA ALA A 586 20.17 6.85 7.32
C ALA A 586 19.43 6.71 8.66
N ALA A 587 19.47 5.55 9.26
CA ALA A 587 18.90 5.30 10.58
C ALA A 587 19.54 6.17 11.67
N LYS A 588 20.86 6.30 11.65
CA LYS A 588 21.62 7.16 12.59
C LYS A 588 21.33 8.64 12.33
N SER A 589 21.24 9.04 11.07
CA SER A 589 20.91 10.41 10.69
C SER A 589 19.55 10.82 11.24
N LEU A 590 18.51 10.01 11.03
CA LEU A 590 17.17 10.28 11.56
C LEU A 590 17.14 10.30 13.08
N ALA A 591 17.81 9.36 13.76
CA ALA A 591 17.89 9.35 15.21
C ALA A 591 18.56 10.62 15.78
N ASN A 592 19.60 11.13 15.12
CA ASN A 592 20.24 12.39 15.52
C ASN A 592 19.33 13.60 15.30
N GLU A 593 18.51 13.62 14.23
CA GLU A 593 17.54 14.70 14.02
C GLU A 593 16.46 14.70 15.12
N LEU A 594 16.00 13.54 15.56
CA LEU A 594 15.09 13.46 16.71
C LEU A 594 15.69 14.10 17.97
N LEU A 595 16.98 13.85 18.25
CA LEU A 595 17.67 14.47 19.38
C LEU A 595 17.75 16.00 19.27
N LYS A 596 18.05 16.53 18.07
CA LYS A 596 18.11 17.97 17.86
C LYS A 596 16.75 18.63 18.11
N LEU A 597 15.68 18.02 17.60
CA LEU A 597 14.30 18.49 17.81
C LEU A 597 13.93 18.48 19.29
N GLN A 598 14.35 17.47 20.06
CA GLN A 598 14.10 17.36 21.50
C GLN A 598 14.78 18.49 22.29
N LYS A 599 16.02 18.83 21.95
CA LYS A 599 16.76 19.92 22.60
C LYS A 599 16.10 21.28 22.33
N ASN A 600 15.56 21.48 21.15
CA ASN A 600 14.88 22.73 20.80
C ASN A 600 13.58 22.93 21.58
N ILE A 601 12.83 21.84 21.84
CA ILE A 601 11.60 21.91 22.67
C ILE A 601 11.92 22.22 24.12
N ASN A 602 12.98 21.64 24.68
CA ASN A 602 13.37 21.86 26.07
C ASN A 602 13.97 23.25 26.33
N ASN A 603 14.34 23.98 25.26
CA ASN A 603 14.89 25.35 25.35
C ASN A 603 13.82 26.44 25.08
N LEU A 604 12.60 26.07 24.73
CA LEU A 604 11.42 26.93 24.62
C LEU A 604 10.56 26.82 25.87
#